data_0774e65be0fc48c12226fc2eef49cde7
#
_entry.id   0774e65be0fc48c12226fc2eef49cde7
#
_cell.length_a   1.000
_cell.length_b   1.000
_cell.length_c   1.000
_cell.angle_alpha   90.00
_cell.angle_beta   90.00
_cell.angle_gamma   90.00
#
_symmetry.space_group_name_H-M   'P 1'
#
loop_
_entity.id
_entity.type
_entity.pdbx_description
1 polymer ?
#
loop_
_entity_poly.entity_id
_entity_poly.type
_entity_poly.pdbx_seq_one_letter_code
_entity_poly.pdbx_strand_id
1 'polypeptide(L)'
;MNQAIFIIKKEKGVRMAKYQELADAILTGDNVKSKKVTQDLVDKKIPAGEILSEGLIAGMDVVGRKFKANEMYIPEVLIAARAMHAAMDILKPLLAETGVKSKGIAIIGTVQGDLHDIGKNLVAMMLEGAGFSVVDVGVDIPAEKYVEAAKENKAQIVGLSALLTTTMPSMKEIIEALRKDPDTKDVKVIIGGAPVTQEYADSIGADGYAADASSAVDISEKLLN
;
A
#
# COMPACT_ATOMS: atom_id res chain seq x y z
N MET A 1 -21.77 -0.97 28.48
CA MET A 1 -20.34 -1.40 28.34
C MET A 1 -20.40 -2.88 27.99
N ASN A 2 -20.11 -3.30 26.76
CA ASN A 2 -20.13 -4.65 26.16
C ASN A 2 -21.07 -4.84 24.96
N GLN A 3 -21.02 -3.97 23.95
CA GLN A 3 -21.68 -4.28 22.67
C GLN A 3 -20.74 -4.20 21.45
N ALA A 4 -19.50 -3.73 21.59
CA ALA A 4 -18.54 -3.65 20.49
C ALA A 4 -17.75 -4.96 20.23
N ILE A 5 -17.77 -5.91 21.15
CA ILE A 5 -16.95 -7.15 21.08
C ILE A 5 -17.65 -8.28 20.30
N PHE A 6 -18.91 -8.11 19.86
CA PHE A 6 -19.71 -9.20 19.30
C PHE A 6 -19.94 -9.16 17.78
N ILE A 7 -19.38 -8.18 17.04
CA ILE A 7 -19.74 -7.96 15.62
C ILE A 7 -18.85 -8.74 14.63
N ILE A 8 -17.70 -9.30 15.04
CA ILE A 8 -16.80 -10.04 14.13
C ILE A 8 -17.08 -11.56 14.08
N LYS A 9 -18.18 -12.03 14.68
CA LYS A 9 -18.60 -13.43 14.55
C LYS A 9 -19.46 -13.64 13.32
N LYS A 10 -18.89 -14.27 12.29
CA LYS A 10 -19.52 -14.87 11.11
C LYS A 10 -19.63 -14.04 9.84
N GLU A 11 -18.56 -13.62 9.28
CA GLU A 11 -18.49 -13.56 7.82
C GLU A 11 -17.77 -14.84 7.32
N LYS A 12 -18.47 -15.62 6.50
CA LYS A 12 -17.93 -16.85 5.89
C LYS A 12 -16.75 -16.49 5.00
N GLY A 13 -15.53 -16.89 5.39
CA GLY A 13 -14.31 -16.76 4.59
C GLY A 13 -13.21 -15.87 5.17
N VAL A 14 -13.41 -15.20 6.29
CA VAL A 14 -12.37 -14.38 6.93
C VAL A 14 -11.55 -15.26 7.88
N ARG A 15 -10.27 -15.49 7.54
CA ARG A 15 -9.31 -16.08 8.49
C ARG A 15 -9.15 -15.12 9.66
N MET A 16 -9.47 -15.55 10.86
CA MET A 16 -9.25 -14.74 12.07
C MET A 16 -7.73 -14.51 12.22
N ALA A 17 -7.34 -13.26 12.47
CA ALA A 17 -5.96 -12.92 12.77
C ALA A 17 -5.49 -13.68 14.02
N LYS A 18 -4.29 -14.24 14.00
CA LYS A 18 -3.71 -14.89 15.18
C LYS A 18 -3.58 -13.93 16.35
N TYR A 19 -3.30 -12.65 16.03
CA TYR A 19 -3.21 -11.55 17.01
C TYR A 19 -4.39 -10.59 16.83
N GLN A 20 -5.59 -11.09 17.10
CA GLN A 20 -6.85 -10.35 16.88
C GLN A 20 -6.89 -9.00 17.60
N GLU A 21 -6.35 -8.93 18.81
CA GLU A 21 -6.32 -7.67 19.57
C GLU A 21 -5.50 -6.58 18.86
N LEU A 22 -4.41 -6.97 18.18
CA LEU A 22 -3.61 -6.05 17.37
C LEU A 22 -4.35 -5.65 16.10
N ALA A 23 -4.94 -6.62 15.39
CA ALA A 23 -5.74 -6.37 14.21
C ALA A 23 -6.93 -5.43 14.49
N ASP A 24 -7.60 -5.60 15.63
CA ASP A 24 -8.69 -4.73 16.06
C ASP A 24 -8.20 -3.31 16.39
N ALA A 25 -7.02 -3.17 17.01
CA ALA A 25 -6.42 -1.88 17.28
C ALA A 25 -6.08 -1.13 15.97
N ILE A 26 -5.62 -1.83 14.95
CA ILE A 26 -5.42 -1.26 13.61
C ILE A 26 -6.76 -0.83 13.02
N LEU A 27 -7.75 -1.72 12.96
CA LEU A 27 -9.06 -1.46 12.38
C LEU A 27 -9.76 -0.24 13.01
N THR A 28 -9.63 -0.08 14.33
CA THR A 28 -10.23 1.04 15.08
C THR A 28 -9.35 2.29 15.09
N GLY A 29 -8.13 2.21 14.56
CA GLY A 29 -7.19 3.31 14.52
C GLY A 29 -6.60 3.70 15.87
N ASP A 30 -6.61 2.79 16.84
CA ASP A 30 -6.05 3.01 18.18
C ASP A 30 -4.52 2.81 18.16
N ASN A 31 -3.79 3.89 17.84
CA ASN A 31 -2.34 3.87 17.75
C ASN A 31 -1.64 3.63 19.10
N VAL A 32 -2.25 3.99 20.21
CA VAL A 32 -1.70 3.73 21.56
C VAL A 32 -1.79 2.25 21.87
N LYS A 33 -2.95 1.66 21.61
CA LYS A 33 -3.17 0.23 21.81
C LYS A 33 -2.34 -0.61 20.85
N SER A 34 -2.24 -0.21 19.56
CA SER A 34 -1.43 -0.92 18.57
C SER A 34 0.04 -0.98 18.97
N LYS A 35 0.63 0.13 19.43
CA LYS A 35 2.00 0.17 19.99
C LYS A 35 2.14 -0.77 21.18
N LYS A 36 1.25 -0.65 22.15
CA LYS A 36 1.31 -1.46 23.38
C LYS A 36 1.24 -2.96 23.08
N VAL A 37 0.25 -3.39 22.29
CA VAL A 37 0.07 -4.81 21.96
C VAL A 37 1.27 -5.32 21.15
N THR A 38 1.80 -4.52 20.21
CA THR A 38 3.00 -4.88 19.45
C THR A 38 4.19 -5.06 20.37
N GLN A 39 4.43 -4.12 21.30
CA GLN A 39 5.53 -4.25 22.28
C GLN A 39 5.36 -5.48 23.15
N ASP A 40 4.15 -5.75 23.67
CA ASP A 40 3.87 -6.94 24.48
C ASP A 40 4.15 -8.25 23.73
N LEU A 41 3.91 -8.28 22.41
CA LEU A 41 4.23 -9.44 21.57
C LEU A 41 5.75 -9.58 21.33
N VAL A 42 6.46 -8.48 21.12
CA VAL A 42 7.93 -8.45 21.00
C VAL A 42 8.57 -8.93 22.31
N ASP A 43 8.10 -8.45 23.46
CA ASP A 43 8.62 -8.85 24.80
C ASP A 43 8.40 -10.35 25.06
N LYS A 44 7.33 -10.94 24.51
CA LYS A 44 7.06 -12.37 24.50
C LYS A 44 7.91 -13.15 23.49
N LYS A 45 8.84 -12.48 22.80
CA LYS A 45 9.77 -13.07 21.81
C LYS A 45 9.04 -13.68 20.60
N ILE A 46 7.85 -13.16 20.25
CA ILE A 46 7.19 -13.54 19.02
C ILE A 46 8.00 -12.96 17.83
N PRO A 47 8.26 -13.74 16.77
CA PRO A 47 9.00 -13.25 15.60
C PRO A 47 8.34 -12.02 14.96
N ALA A 48 9.14 -10.98 14.68
CA ALA A 48 8.64 -9.72 14.14
C ALA A 48 7.85 -9.91 12.82
N GLY A 49 8.30 -10.82 11.95
CA GLY A 49 7.59 -11.17 10.70
C GLY A 49 6.22 -11.80 10.94
N GLU A 50 6.06 -12.55 12.02
CA GLU A 50 4.77 -13.14 12.40
C GLU A 50 3.81 -12.09 12.98
N ILE A 51 4.32 -11.16 13.80
CA ILE A 51 3.53 -10.02 14.31
C ILE A 51 3.06 -9.15 13.14
N LEU A 52 3.95 -8.90 12.18
CA LEU A 52 3.63 -8.15 10.97
C LEU A 52 2.52 -8.84 10.16
N SER A 53 2.69 -10.11 9.79
CA SER A 53 1.75 -10.80 8.90
C SER A 53 0.42 -11.13 9.55
N GLU A 54 0.44 -11.69 10.76
CA GLU A 54 -0.75 -12.22 11.44
C GLU A 54 -1.44 -11.19 12.37
N GLY A 55 -0.87 -9.99 12.49
CA GLY A 55 -1.42 -8.89 13.27
C GLY A 55 -1.67 -7.65 12.44
N LEU A 56 -0.60 -6.98 11.99
CA LEU A 56 -0.71 -5.69 11.33
C LEU A 56 -1.33 -5.80 9.93
N ILE A 57 -0.78 -6.64 9.07
CA ILE A 57 -1.29 -6.84 7.71
C ILE A 57 -2.72 -7.40 7.77
N ALA A 58 -2.98 -8.39 8.64
CA ALA A 58 -4.32 -8.94 8.80
C ALA A 58 -5.36 -7.86 9.21
N GLY A 59 -4.96 -6.88 10.04
CA GLY A 59 -5.80 -5.73 10.38
C GLY A 59 -6.07 -4.82 9.18
N MET A 60 -5.02 -4.48 8.42
CA MET A 60 -5.15 -3.65 7.21
C MET A 60 -5.92 -4.33 6.08
N ASP A 61 -5.85 -5.65 5.95
CA ASP A 61 -6.68 -6.41 5.01
C ASP A 61 -8.18 -6.24 5.31
N VAL A 62 -8.56 -6.17 6.59
CA VAL A 62 -9.96 -5.87 6.98
C VAL A 62 -10.32 -4.45 6.59
N VAL A 63 -9.43 -3.47 6.84
CA VAL A 63 -9.61 -2.07 6.43
C VAL A 63 -9.82 -1.98 4.92
N GLY A 64 -8.97 -2.61 4.12
CA GLY A 64 -9.05 -2.63 2.67
C GLY A 64 -10.38 -3.19 2.15
N ARG A 65 -10.84 -4.34 2.71
CA ARG A 65 -12.13 -4.92 2.33
C ARG A 65 -13.31 -4.00 2.68
N LYS A 66 -13.30 -3.39 3.87
CA LYS A 66 -14.36 -2.45 4.29
C LYS A 66 -14.36 -1.18 3.46
N PHE A 67 -13.20 -0.66 3.12
CA PHE A 67 -13.07 0.48 2.20
C PHE A 67 -13.65 0.16 0.83
N LYS A 68 -13.29 -0.99 0.24
CA LYS A 68 -13.80 -1.48 -1.05
C LYS A 68 -15.31 -1.72 -1.04
N ALA A 69 -15.86 -2.14 0.11
CA ALA A 69 -17.30 -2.35 0.31
C ALA A 69 -18.07 -1.05 0.62
N ASN A 70 -17.41 0.11 0.64
CA ASN A 70 -17.96 1.40 1.09
C ASN A 70 -18.50 1.38 2.53
N GLU A 71 -17.99 0.49 3.37
CA GLU A 71 -18.26 0.41 4.80
C GLU A 71 -17.28 1.23 5.65
N MET A 72 -16.25 1.78 5.00
CA MET A 72 -15.20 2.61 5.59
C MET A 72 -14.81 3.70 4.61
N TYR A 73 -14.48 4.89 5.10
CA TYR A 73 -14.18 6.07 4.29
C TYR A 73 -12.73 6.52 4.51
N ILE A 74 -12.24 7.42 3.64
CA ILE A 74 -10.84 7.90 3.66
C ILE A 74 -10.36 8.31 5.06
N PRO A 75 -11.09 9.11 5.88
CA PRO A 75 -10.62 9.48 7.21
C PRO A 75 -10.35 8.29 8.13
N GLU A 76 -11.19 7.25 8.06
CA GLU A 76 -11.04 6.04 8.87
C GLU A 76 -9.85 5.21 8.41
N VAL A 77 -9.63 5.09 7.09
CA VAL A 77 -8.44 4.43 6.53
C VAL A 77 -7.15 5.13 6.97
N LEU A 78 -7.12 6.48 6.95
CA LEU A 78 -5.97 7.25 7.41
C LEU A 78 -5.67 7.05 8.90
N ILE A 79 -6.70 6.91 9.74
CA ILE A 79 -6.54 6.64 11.17
C ILE A 79 -6.00 5.22 11.38
N ALA A 80 -6.52 4.24 10.66
CA ALA A 80 -6.02 2.86 10.68
C ALA A 80 -4.56 2.76 10.22
N ALA A 81 -4.20 3.46 9.13
CA ALA A 81 -2.82 3.53 8.64
C ALA A 81 -1.87 4.14 9.67
N ARG A 82 -2.28 5.18 10.41
CA ARG A 82 -1.47 5.74 11.50
C ARG A 82 -1.23 4.73 12.62
N ALA A 83 -2.25 3.92 12.97
CA ALA A 83 -2.09 2.87 13.97
C ALA A 83 -1.13 1.77 13.48
N MET A 84 -1.19 1.42 12.21
CA MET A 84 -0.24 0.52 11.54
C MET A 84 1.19 1.06 11.61
N HIS A 85 1.43 2.30 11.17
CA HIS A 85 2.76 2.92 11.19
C HIS A 85 3.33 2.99 12.62
N ALA A 86 2.48 3.33 13.59
CA ALA A 86 2.89 3.40 14.99
C ALA A 86 3.40 2.06 15.54
N ALA A 87 2.83 0.95 15.11
CA ALA A 87 3.28 -0.41 15.43
C ALA A 87 4.50 -0.81 14.60
N MET A 88 4.53 -0.46 13.32
CA MET A 88 5.67 -0.72 12.43
C MET A 88 6.97 -0.07 12.90
N ASP A 89 6.92 1.11 13.51
CA ASP A 89 8.11 1.78 14.06
C ASP A 89 8.83 0.91 15.11
N ILE A 90 8.08 0.05 15.83
CA ILE A 90 8.65 -0.93 16.77
C ILE A 90 9.24 -2.14 16.02
N LEU A 91 8.59 -2.59 14.95
CA LEU A 91 9.00 -3.79 14.24
C LEU A 91 10.11 -3.58 13.22
N LYS A 92 10.20 -2.39 12.59
CA LYS A 92 11.18 -2.08 11.54
C LYS A 92 12.63 -2.49 11.89
N PRO A 93 13.21 -2.12 13.04
CA PRO A 93 14.57 -2.54 13.39
C PRO A 93 14.70 -4.06 13.49
N LEU A 94 13.71 -4.74 14.07
CA LEU A 94 13.73 -6.19 14.26
C LEU A 94 13.56 -6.95 12.93
N LEU A 95 12.75 -6.41 12.02
CA LEU A 95 12.58 -6.98 10.68
C LEU A 95 13.87 -6.84 9.85
N ALA A 96 14.57 -5.71 9.97
CA ALA A 96 15.87 -5.51 9.32
C ALA A 96 16.92 -6.53 9.78
N GLU A 97 16.97 -6.83 11.08
CA GLU A 97 17.87 -7.83 11.65
C GLU A 97 17.55 -9.26 11.21
N THR A 98 16.28 -9.59 11.05
CA THR A 98 15.83 -10.95 10.71
C THR A 98 15.77 -11.23 9.22
N GLY A 99 16.01 -10.23 8.36
CA GLY A 99 15.99 -10.39 6.90
C GLY A 99 14.60 -10.72 6.32
N VAL A 100 13.54 -10.44 7.04
CA VAL A 100 12.17 -10.59 6.54
C VAL A 100 11.97 -9.65 5.35
N LYS A 101 11.69 -10.21 4.18
CA LYS A 101 11.47 -9.45 2.95
C LYS A 101 10.05 -8.90 2.90
N SER A 102 9.90 -7.69 2.35
CA SER A 102 8.60 -7.16 1.94
C SER A 102 8.02 -8.00 0.81
N LYS A 103 6.71 -7.90 0.56
CA LYS A 103 6.06 -8.54 -0.59
C LYS A 103 6.62 -8.05 -1.92
N GLY A 104 7.14 -6.82 -1.95
CA GLY A 104 7.77 -6.18 -3.10
C GLY A 104 8.10 -4.74 -2.77
N ILE A 105 8.84 -4.07 -3.66
CA ILE A 105 9.19 -2.65 -3.56
C ILE A 105 8.40 -1.90 -4.62
N ALA A 106 7.62 -0.90 -4.18
CA ALA A 106 6.80 -0.04 -5.04
C ALA A 106 7.30 1.41 -4.99
N ILE A 107 7.58 2.00 -6.15
CA ILE A 107 7.78 3.44 -6.32
C ILE A 107 6.42 4.08 -6.61
N ILE A 108 6.03 5.09 -5.85
CA ILE A 108 4.75 5.79 -6.02
C ILE A 108 5.03 7.27 -6.22
N GLY A 109 4.37 7.88 -7.20
CA GLY A 109 4.51 9.31 -7.44
C GLY A 109 3.34 9.88 -8.23
N THR A 110 3.22 11.21 -8.20
CA THR A 110 2.33 11.97 -9.09
C THR A 110 3.14 12.48 -10.28
N VAL A 111 2.61 12.28 -11.47
CA VAL A 111 3.30 12.57 -12.72
C VAL A 111 3.61 14.06 -12.89
N GLN A 112 4.54 14.39 -13.78
CA GLN A 112 4.95 15.76 -14.07
C GLN A 112 3.78 16.66 -14.47
N GLY A 113 3.75 17.87 -13.91
CA GLY A 113 2.70 18.86 -14.12
C GLY A 113 1.50 18.70 -13.20
N ASP A 114 1.46 17.66 -12.34
CA ASP A 114 0.36 17.40 -11.41
C ASP A 114 0.85 17.47 -9.96
N LEU A 115 0.10 18.20 -9.13
CA LEU A 115 0.44 18.43 -7.71
C LEU A 115 -0.50 17.71 -6.72
N HIS A 116 -1.45 16.93 -7.24
CA HIS A 116 -2.42 16.24 -6.40
C HIS A 116 -1.81 14.99 -5.76
N ASP A 117 -1.88 14.87 -4.45
CA ASP A 117 -1.22 13.82 -3.68
C ASP A 117 -2.16 12.97 -2.80
N ILE A 118 -3.40 13.40 -2.54
CA ILE A 118 -4.30 12.70 -1.60
C ILE A 118 -4.50 11.24 -2.02
N GLY A 119 -4.85 11.00 -3.28
CA GLY A 119 -5.06 9.64 -3.81
C GLY A 119 -3.78 8.82 -3.79
N LYS A 120 -2.66 9.40 -4.22
CA LYS A 120 -1.33 8.80 -4.20
C LYS A 120 -0.92 8.37 -2.78
N ASN A 121 -1.08 9.28 -1.81
CA ASN A 121 -0.74 9.01 -0.41
C ASN A 121 -1.60 7.88 0.17
N LEU A 122 -2.89 7.82 -0.19
CA LEU A 122 -3.77 6.73 0.23
C LEU A 122 -3.33 5.38 -0.36
N VAL A 123 -2.96 5.35 -1.65
CA VAL A 123 -2.40 4.14 -2.28
C VAL A 123 -1.11 3.70 -1.59
N ALA A 124 -0.19 4.64 -1.33
CA ALA A 124 1.06 4.35 -0.62
C ALA A 124 0.80 3.70 0.76
N MET A 125 -0.09 4.29 1.57
CA MET A 125 -0.45 3.75 2.89
C MET A 125 -1.09 2.36 2.80
N MET A 126 -1.94 2.13 1.81
CA MET A 126 -2.61 0.83 1.61
C MET A 126 -1.61 -0.25 1.17
N LEU A 127 -0.66 0.08 0.29
CA LEU A 127 0.42 -0.84 -0.10
C LEU A 127 1.33 -1.17 1.08
N GLU A 128 1.73 -0.17 1.88
CA GLU A 128 2.49 -0.42 3.11
C GLU A 128 1.71 -1.32 4.08
N GLY A 129 0.41 -1.03 4.25
CA GLY A 129 -0.49 -1.86 5.05
C GLY A 129 -0.62 -3.30 4.56
N ALA A 130 -0.48 -3.52 3.27
CA ALA A 130 -0.46 -4.84 2.65
C ALA A 130 0.92 -5.54 2.72
N GLY A 131 1.97 -4.89 3.24
CA GLY A 131 3.30 -5.46 3.42
C GLY A 131 4.30 -5.18 2.30
N PHE A 132 4.02 -4.21 1.43
CA PHE A 132 4.99 -3.69 0.47
C PHE A 132 5.96 -2.70 1.14
N SER A 133 7.16 -2.58 0.58
CA SER A 133 8.04 -1.44 0.85
C SER A 133 7.73 -0.34 -0.14
N VAL A 134 7.33 0.83 0.31
CA VAL A 134 6.93 1.93 -0.57
C VAL A 134 7.97 3.05 -0.52
N VAL A 135 8.36 3.54 -1.70
CA VAL A 135 9.16 4.73 -1.87
C VAL A 135 8.31 5.78 -2.58
N ASP A 136 7.92 6.80 -1.85
CA ASP A 136 7.16 7.92 -2.39
C ASP A 136 8.13 8.96 -2.97
N VAL A 137 8.08 9.16 -4.28
CA VAL A 137 8.93 10.14 -4.97
C VAL A 137 8.34 11.54 -5.02
N GLY A 138 7.11 11.71 -4.51
CA GLY A 138 6.45 13.01 -4.40
C GLY A 138 5.48 13.34 -5.53
N VAL A 139 5.40 14.63 -5.87
CA VAL A 139 4.51 15.20 -6.90
C VAL A 139 5.32 15.92 -7.96
N ASP A 140 4.73 16.14 -9.15
CA ASP A 140 5.39 16.82 -10.27
C ASP A 140 6.70 16.12 -10.69
N ILE A 141 6.66 14.80 -10.80
CA ILE A 141 7.85 13.98 -10.98
C ILE A 141 8.06 13.66 -12.47
N PRO A 142 9.20 14.05 -13.07
CA PRO A 142 9.52 13.70 -14.45
C PRO A 142 9.94 12.24 -14.61
N ALA A 143 9.90 11.72 -15.84
CA ALA A 143 10.12 10.32 -16.16
C ALA A 143 11.49 9.78 -15.68
N GLU A 144 12.54 10.59 -15.81
CA GLU A 144 13.91 10.21 -15.41
C GLU A 144 13.99 9.87 -13.91
N LYS A 145 13.22 10.59 -13.07
CA LYS A 145 13.21 10.35 -11.62
C LYS A 145 12.53 9.03 -11.25
N TYR A 146 11.51 8.63 -12.00
CA TYR A 146 10.90 7.30 -11.80
C TYR A 146 11.87 6.19 -12.19
N VAL A 147 12.60 6.33 -13.30
CA VAL A 147 13.61 5.37 -13.73
C VAL A 147 14.74 5.28 -12.69
N GLU A 148 15.27 6.42 -12.23
CA GLU A 148 16.31 6.50 -11.20
C GLU A 148 15.86 5.79 -9.91
N ALA A 149 14.69 6.16 -9.37
CA ALA A 149 14.15 5.58 -8.15
C ALA A 149 13.88 4.07 -8.27
N ALA A 150 13.37 3.63 -9.43
CA ALA A 150 13.12 2.22 -9.68
C ALA A 150 14.41 1.39 -9.69
N LYS A 151 15.50 1.92 -10.29
CA LYS A 151 16.82 1.27 -10.32
C LYS A 151 17.45 1.24 -8.95
N GLU A 152 17.54 2.37 -8.27
CA GLU A 152 18.19 2.49 -6.95
C GLU A 152 17.57 1.56 -5.92
N ASN A 153 16.25 1.43 -5.96
CA ASN A 153 15.50 0.60 -5.00
C ASN A 153 15.24 -0.82 -5.51
N LYS A 154 15.63 -1.16 -6.75
CA LYS A 154 15.31 -2.45 -7.39
C LYS A 154 13.81 -2.75 -7.31
N ALA A 155 13.01 -1.76 -7.66
CA ALA A 155 11.56 -1.83 -7.56
C ALA A 155 10.97 -2.87 -8.51
N GLN A 156 9.89 -3.50 -8.06
CA GLN A 156 9.09 -4.41 -8.89
C GLN A 156 7.84 -3.71 -9.43
N ILE A 157 7.40 -2.62 -8.78
CA ILE A 157 6.19 -1.87 -9.13
C ILE A 157 6.51 -0.38 -9.20
N VAL A 158 5.93 0.30 -10.18
CA VAL A 158 5.84 1.76 -10.26
C VAL A 158 4.36 2.13 -10.37
N GLY A 159 3.88 2.93 -9.41
CA GLY A 159 2.52 3.47 -9.39
C GLY A 159 2.51 4.94 -9.80
N LEU A 160 1.70 5.27 -10.80
CA LEU A 160 1.58 6.61 -11.35
C LEU A 160 0.21 7.19 -11.04
N SER A 161 0.18 8.41 -10.51
CA SER A 161 -1.03 9.14 -10.20
C SER A 161 -1.16 10.40 -11.07
N ALA A 162 -2.36 10.64 -11.64
CA ALA A 162 -2.72 11.91 -12.28
C ALA A 162 -4.18 12.25 -12.00
N LEU A 163 -4.45 13.51 -11.68
CA LEU A 163 -5.83 14.00 -11.46
C LEU A 163 -6.33 14.86 -12.62
N LEU A 164 -5.46 15.34 -13.48
CA LEU A 164 -5.79 16.20 -14.61
C LEU A 164 -5.66 15.44 -15.93
N THR A 165 -6.62 15.59 -16.83
CA THR A 165 -6.52 14.99 -18.18
C THR A 165 -5.34 15.53 -18.97
N THR A 166 -4.90 16.77 -18.67
CA THR A 166 -3.74 17.42 -19.27
C THR A 166 -2.41 16.82 -18.82
N THR A 167 -2.35 16.14 -17.67
CA THR A 167 -1.14 15.52 -17.14
C THR A 167 -1.06 14.01 -17.41
N MET A 168 -2.16 13.38 -17.80
CA MET A 168 -2.18 11.96 -18.18
C MET A 168 -1.14 11.56 -19.24
N PRO A 169 -0.84 12.37 -20.26
CA PRO A 169 0.20 12.01 -21.25
C PRO A 169 1.57 11.69 -20.63
N SER A 170 1.93 12.34 -19.51
CA SER A 170 3.19 12.06 -18.81
C SER A 170 3.26 10.62 -18.28
N MET A 171 2.13 9.94 -18.03
CA MET A 171 2.12 8.51 -17.68
C MET A 171 2.72 7.66 -18.80
N LYS A 172 2.36 7.94 -20.05
CA LYS A 172 2.92 7.24 -21.22
C LYS A 172 4.41 7.46 -21.35
N GLU A 173 4.87 8.71 -21.18
CA GLU A 173 6.29 9.07 -21.23
C GLU A 173 7.10 8.30 -20.19
N ILE A 174 6.57 8.19 -18.96
CA ILE A 174 7.21 7.42 -17.87
C ILE A 174 7.27 5.93 -18.22
N ILE A 175 6.18 5.35 -18.72
CA ILE A 175 6.16 3.94 -19.14
C ILE A 175 7.21 3.70 -20.24
N GLU A 176 7.25 4.55 -21.26
CA GLU A 176 8.23 4.43 -22.35
C GLU A 176 9.67 4.54 -21.84
N ALA A 177 9.93 5.46 -20.89
CA ALA A 177 11.26 5.60 -20.30
C ALA A 177 11.67 4.35 -19.51
N LEU A 178 10.76 3.81 -18.67
CA LEU A 178 11.00 2.56 -17.94
C LEU A 178 11.27 1.37 -18.87
N ARG A 179 10.52 1.25 -19.98
CA ARG A 179 10.68 0.16 -20.96
C ARG A 179 11.97 0.26 -21.79
N LYS A 180 12.49 1.48 -22.00
CA LYS A 180 13.75 1.70 -22.73
C LYS A 180 14.99 1.36 -21.89
N ASP A 181 14.93 1.47 -20.59
CA ASP A 181 16.06 1.21 -19.71
C ASP A 181 16.14 -0.30 -19.38
N PRO A 182 17.30 -0.96 -19.60
CA PRO A 182 17.44 -2.40 -19.42
C PRO A 182 17.23 -2.88 -17.98
N ASP A 183 17.45 -2.02 -16.97
CA ASP A 183 17.32 -2.38 -15.56
C ASP A 183 15.89 -2.21 -15.04
N THR A 184 15.02 -1.48 -15.77
CA THR A 184 13.64 -1.20 -15.36
C THR A 184 12.57 -1.70 -16.33
N LYS A 185 12.96 -2.25 -17.48
CA LYS A 185 12.01 -2.68 -18.53
C LYS A 185 10.95 -3.69 -18.07
N ASP A 186 11.27 -4.51 -17.08
CA ASP A 186 10.39 -5.56 -16.55
C ASP A 186 9.59 -5.10 -15.32
N VAL A 187 9.81 -3.87 -14.83
CA VAL A 187 9.05 -3.30 -13.72
C VAL A 187 7.59 -3.16 -14.10
N LYS A 188 6.68 -3.58 -13.22
CA LYS A 188 5.24 -3.48 -13.43
C LYS A 188 4.74 -2.08 -13.18
N VAL A 189 3.98 -1.52 -14.12
CA VAL A 189 3.45 -0.16 -14.01
C VAL A 189 1.94 -0.21 -13.80
N ILE A 190 1.50 0.40 -12.70
CA ILE A 190 0.09 0.56 -12.34
C ILE A 190 -0.25 2.04 -12.41
N ILE A 191 -1.38 2.38 -13.01
CA ILE A 191 -1.83 3.76 -13.10
C ILE A 191 -3.18 3.96 -12.41
N GLY A 192 -3.41 5.15 -11.90
CA GLY A 192 -4.67 5.55 -11.27
C GLY A 192 -4.85 7.05 -11.19
N GLY A 193 -6.04 7.44 -10.78
CA GLY A 193 -6.50 8.83 -10.66
C GLY A 193 -7.88 9.02 -11.27
N ALA A 194 -8.60 10.06 -10.85
CA ALA A 194 -10.02 10.23 -11.20
C ALA A 194 -10.34 10.22 -12.71
N PRO A 195 -9.52 10.82 -13.60
CA PRO A 195 -9.78 10.77 -15.04
C PRO A 195 -9.24 9.51 -15.73
N VAL A 196 -8.48 8.67 -15.03
CA VAL A 196 -7.82 7.50 -15.61
C VAL A 196 -8.83 6.35 -15.74
N THR A 197 -8.75 5.61 -16.84
CA THR A 197 -9.62 4.48 -17.14
C THR A 197 -8.81 3.25 -17.53
N GLN A 198 -9.43 2.05 -17.51
CA GLN A 198 -8.82 0.83 -18.00
C GLN A 198 -8.41 0.95 -19.48
N GLU A 199 -9.29 1.54 -20.32
CA GLU A 199 -9.00 1.75 -21.74
C GLU A 199 -7.75 2.61 -21.96
N TYR A 200 -7.57 3.65 -21.13
CA TYR A 200 -6.37 4.47 -21.19
C TYR A 200 -5.14 3.67 -20.77
N ALA A 201 -5.22 2.90 -19.69
CA ALA A 201 -4.13 2.03 -19.25
C ALA A 201 -3.67 1.08 -20.36
N ASP A 202 -4.62 0.41 -21.01
CA ASP A 202 -4.37 -0.52 -22.12
C ASP A 202 -3.72 0.21 -23.29
N SER A 203 -4.17 1.43 -23.61
CA SER A 203 -3.68 2.20 -24.76
C SER A 203 -2.23 2.69 -24.62
N ILE A 204 -1.76 2.88 -23.38
CA ILE A 204 -0.39 3.35 -23.09
C ILE A 204 0.56 2.25 -22.63
N GLY A 205 0.07 1.00 -22.54
CA GLY A 205 0.88 -0.17 -22.15
C GLY A 205 1.20 -0.25 -20.66
N ALA A 206 0.29 0.25 -19.80
CA ALA A 206 0.36 0.00 -18.36
C ALA A 206 0.02 -1.45 -18.05
N ASP A 207 0.65 -2.04 -17.01
CA ASP A 207 0.39 -3.42 -16.58
C ASP A 207 -0.91 -3.54 -15.76
N GLY A 208 -1.40 -2.42 -15.22
CA GLY A 208 -2.64 -2.40 -14.45
C GLY A 208 -3.24 -1.01 -14.28
N TYR A 209 -4.56 -0.99 -14.06
CA TYR A 209 -5.34 0.19 -13.69
C TYR A 209 -6.00 -0.03 -12.34
N ALA A 210 -5.83 0.91 -11.43
CA ALA A 210 -6.47 0.91 -10.13
C ALA A 210 -7.50 2.03 -10.02
N ALA A 211 -8.76 1.68 -9.87
CA ALA A 211 -9.84 2.64 -9.70
C ALA A 211 -9.84 3.30 -8.30
N ASP A 212 -9.27 2.61 -7.32
CA ASP A 212 -9.15 3.03 -5.93
C ASP A 212 -7.91 2.43 -5.26
N ALA A 213 -7.63 2.85 -4.03
CA ALA A 213 -6.44 2.42 -3.30
C ALA A 213 -6.47 0.94 -2.88
N SER A 214 -7.64 0.34 -2.68
CA SER A 214 -7.76 -1.08 -2.37
C SER A 214 -7.48 -1.94 -3.61
N SER A 215 -8.03 -1.55 -4.76
CA SER A 215 -7.74 -2.23 -6.03
C SER A 215 -6.29 -2.10 -6.44
N ALA A 216 -5.59 -1.01 -6.07
CA ALA A 216 -4.15 -0.89 -6.29
C ALA A 216 -3.36 -1.98 -5.56
N VAL A 217 -3.76 -2.34 -4.33
CA VAL A 217 -3.16 -3.46 -3.58
C VAL A 217 -3.43 -4.78 -4.29
N ASP A 218 -4.70 -5.08 -4.61
CA ASP A 218 -5.10 -6.33 -5.26
C ASP A 218 -4.33 -6.56 -6.57
N ILE A 219 -4.17 -5.49 -7.38
CA ILE A 219 -3.44 -5.53 -8.66
C ILE A 219 -1.95 -5.73 -8.42
N SER A 220 -1.36 -5.02 -7.46
CA SER A 220 0.06 -5.16 -7.11
C SER A 220 0.41 -6.59 -6.71
N GLU A 221 -0.40 -7.21 -5.86
CA GLU A 221 -0.22 -8.61 -5.45
C GLU A 221 -0.35 -9.57 -6.63
N LYS A 222 -1.34 -9.34 -7.51
CA LYS A 222 -1.55 -10.18 -8.70
C LYS A 222 -0.40 -10.10 -9.70
N LEU A 223 0.23 -8.93 -9.85
CA LEU A 223 1.32 -8.74 -10.83
C LEU A 223 2.65 -9.33 -10.35
N LEU A 224 2.82 -9.60 -9.05
CA LEU A 224 4.05 -10.16 -8.48
C LEU A 224 3.94 -11.68 -8.17
N ASN A 225 2.76 -12.29 -8.27
CA ASN A 225 2.53 -13.73 -8.13
C ASN A 225 2.47 -14.42 -9.50
#